data_adbe087d35deecb339096edeb6c972a1
#
_entry.id   adbe087d35deecb339096edeb6c972a1
#
_cell.length_a   1.000
_cell.length_b   1.000
_cell.length_c   1.000
_cell.angle_alpha   90.00
_cell.angle_beta   90.00
_cell.angle_gamma   90.00
#
_symmetry.space_group_name_H-M   'P 1'
#
loop_
_entity.id
_entity.type
_entity.pdbx_description
1 polymer ?
#
loop_
_entity_poly.entity_id
_entity_poly.type
_entity_poly.pdbx_seq_one_letter_code
_entity_poly.pdbx_strand_id
1 'polypeptide(L)'
;MAVLMTAEIPGATKEMIDGMRPLNDPMRRAKGFIIHTNGPAPGGWRVTEVWESQADFEAWFETSVKPAFPEGGPMPSIAFDELNEVVTP
;
A
#
# COMPACT_ATOMS: atom_id res chain seq x y z
N MET A 1 10.79 -11.60 8.82
CA MET A 1 9.40 -11.75 9.27
C MET A 1 8.50 -10.90 8.40
N ALA A 2 7.26 -11.36 8.20
CA ALA A 2 6.28 -10.57 7.47
C ALA A 2 5.99 -9.25 8.22
N VAL A 3 5.55 -8.25 7.47
CA VAL A 3 5.24 -6.93 8.01
C VAL A 3 3.83 -6.51 7.63
N LEU A 4 3.20 -5.76 8.53
CA LEU A 4 1.97 -5.02 8.24
C LEU A 4 2.38 -3.60 7.86
N MET A 5 2.02 -3.21 6.65
CA MET A 5 2.23 -1.84 6.17
C MET A 5 0.92 -1.06 6.31
N THR A 6 0.99 0.10 6.92
CA THR A 6 -0.15 1.02 7.01
C THR A 6 0.24 2.34 6.37
N ALA A 7 -0.53 2.77 5.38
CA ALA A 7 -0.33 4.05 4.72
C ALA A 7 -1.56 4.93 4.94
N GLU A 8 -1.34 6.10 5.53
CA GLU A 8 -2.37 7.13 5.65
C GLU A 8 -2.15 8.15 4.54
N ILE A 9 -3.17 8.42 3.75
CA ILE A 9 -3.09 9.35 2.63
C ILE A 9 -4.05 10.51 2.89
N PRO A 10 -3.56 11.58 3.54
CA PRO A 10 -4.43 12.72 3.86
C PRO A 10 -4.93 13.38 2.57
N GLY A 11 -6.21 13.74 2.57
CA GLY A 11 -6.84 14.39 1.43
C GLY A 11 -7.20 13.48 0.26
N ALA A 12 -6.86 12.19 0.34
CA ALA A 12 -7.22 11.26 -0.74
C ALA A 12 -8.71 10.97 -0.74
N THR A 13 -9.24 10.77 -1.94
CA THR A 13 -10.65 10.47 -2.17
C THR A 13 -10.80 9.10 -2.79
N LYS A 14 -12.02 8.55 -2.74
CA LYS A 14 -12.34 7.28 -3.40
C LYS A 14 -11.96 7.32 -4.88
N GLU A 15 -12.24 8.44 -5.55
CA GLU A 15 -11.95 8.60 -6.97
C GLU A 15 -10.45 8.49 -7.26
N MET A 16 -9.61 9.12 -6.43
CA MET A 16 -8.15 9.03 -6.57
C MET A 16 -7.67 7.59 -6.39
N ILE A 17 -8.18 6.91 -5.37
CA ILE A 17 -7.79 5.53 -5.09
C ILE A 17 -8.25 4.59 -6.19
N ASP A 18 -9.49 4.74 -6.66
CA ASP A 18 -10.01 3.92 -7.77
C ASP A 18 -9.18 4.13 -9.05
N GLY A 19 -8.62 5.31 -9.25
CA GLY A 19 -7.72 5.59 -10.37
C GLY A 19 -6.42 4.80 -10.33
N MET A 20 -6.07 4.25 -9.18
CA MET A 20 -4.86 3.43 -9.02
C MET A 20 -5.11 1.93 -9.20
N ARG A 21 -6.34 1.51 -9.49
CA ARG A 21 -6.66 0.10 -9.71
C ARG A 21 -5.82 -0.62 -10.76
N PRO A 22 -5.33 0.03 -11.83
CA PRO A 22 -4.43 -0.65 -12.76
C PRO A 22 -3.17 -1.22 -12.14
N LEU A 23 -2.80 -0.77 -10.93
CA LEU A 23 -1.65 -1.31 -10.21
C LEU A 23 -1.96 -2.67 -9.54
N ASN A 24 -3.23 -3.05 -9.41
CA ASN A 24 -3.59 -4.26 -8.66
C ASN A 24 -3.01 -5.53 -9.28
N ASP A 25 -3.06 -5.68 -10.60
CA ASP A 25 -2.53 -6.88 -11.23
C ASP A 25 -1.01 -7.00 -11.12
N PRO A 26 -0.22 -5.96 -11.46
CA PRO A 26 1.22 -6.05 -11.18
C PRO A 26 1.55 -6.22 -9.70
N MET A 27 0.74 -5.67 -8.78
CA MET A 27 0.96 -5.83 -7.34
C MET A 27 0.85 -7.29 -6.92
N ARG A 28 -0.14 -8.03 -7.47
CA ARG A 28 -0.29 -9.46 -7.18
C ARG A 28 0.93 -10.28 -7.57
N ARG A 29 1.70 -9.80 -8.55
CA ARG A 29 2.91 -10.47 -9.04
C ARG A 29 4.19 -9.93 -8.41
N ALA A 30 4.08 -8.92 -7.56
CA ALA A 30 5.26 -8.33 -6.93
C ALA A 30 5.83 -9.29 -5.89
N LYS A 31 7.16 -9.35 -5.81
CA LYS A 31 7.83 -10.21 -4.85
C LYS A 31 7.41 -9.84 -3.42
N GLY A 32 6.98 -10.84 -2.66
CA GLY A 32 6.65 -10.67 -1.26
C GLY A 32 5.24 -10.16 -0.95
N PHE A 33 4.45 -9.85 -1.97
CA PHE A 33 3.07 -9.40 -1.77
C PHE A 33 2.19 -10.51 -1.19
N ILE A 34 1.40 -10.19 -0.17
CA ILE A 34 0.46 -11.14 0.43
C ILE A 34 -0.98 -10.66 0.29
N ILE A 35 -1.31 -9.46 0.77
CA ILE A 35 -2.67 -8.94 0.70
C ILE A 35 -2.67 -7.41 0.69
N HIS A 36 -3.65 -6.82 0.02
CA HIS A 36 -3.88 -5.38 -0.03
C HIS A 36 -5.32 -5.08 0.36
N THR A 37 -5.51 -4.09 1.20
CA THR A 37 -6.82 -3.54 1.54
C THR A 37 -6.75 -2.03 1.55
N ASN A 38 -7.86 -1.36 1.28
CA ASN A 38 -7.94 0.08 1.45
C ASN A 38 -9.37 0.49 1.82
N GLY A 39 -9.51 1.64 2.44
CA GLY A 39 -10.80 2.19 2.81
C GLY A 39 -10.69 3.62 3.31
N PRO A 40 -11.84 4.29 3.50
CA PRO A 40 -11.86 5.66 4.02
C PRO A 40 -11.34 5.72 5.45
N ALA A 41 -10.67 6.81 5.77
CA ALA A 41 -10.16 7.09 7.09
C ALA A 41 -10.39 8.59 7.40
N PRO A 42 -10.34 9.01 8.67
CA PRO A 42 -10.53 10.43 8.99
C PRO A 42 -9.56 11.31 8.18
N GLY A 43 -10.10 12.25 7.44
CA GLY A 43 -9.32 13.19 6.66
C GLY A 43 -8.71 12.66 5.36
N GLY A 44 -9.04 11.43 4.95
CA GLY A 44 -8.46 10.87 3.73
C GLY A 44 -8.74 9.40 3.54
N TRP A 45 -7.70 8.63 3.27
CA TRP A 45 -7.79 7.20 2.93
C TRP A 45 -6.69 6.42 3.66
N ARG A 46 -6.97 5.16 3.97
CA ARG A 46 -5.99 4.27 4.59
C ARG A 46 -5.81 3.03 3.73
N VAL A 47 -4.55 2.68 3.50
CA VAL A 47 -4.18 1.43 2.83
C VAL A 47 -3.48 0.55 3.86
N THR A 48 -3.87 -0.71 3.92
CA THR A 48 -3.23 -1.68 4.79
C THR A 48 -2.84 -2.90 3.97
N GLU A 49 -1.57 -3.29 4.05
CA GLU A 49 -1.04 -4.40 3.28
C GLU A 49 -0.17 -5.30 4.14
N VAL A 50 -0.10 -6.57 3.77
CA VAL A 50 0.83 -7.50 4.37
C VAL A 50 1.84 -7.91 3.29
N TRP A 51 3.12 -7.85 3.65
CA TRP A 51 4.24 -8.20 2.77
C TRP A 51 5.19 -9.15 3.50
N GLU A 52 5.91 -9.97 2.77
CA GLU A 52 6.88 -10.89 3.35
C GLU A 52 8.02 -10.15 4.04
N SER A 53 8.36 -8.94 3.55
CA SER A 53 9.38 -8.10 4.18
C SER A 53 9.11 -6.63 3.85
N GLN A 54 9.65 -5.74 4.68
CA GLN A 54 9.61 -4.31 4.42
C GLN A 54 10.36 -3.97 3.13
N ALA A 55 11.48 -4.63 2.88
CA ALA A 55 12.28 -4.38 1.68
C ALA A 55 11.50 -4.72 0.40
N ASP A 56 10.69 -5.77 0.42
CA ASP A 56 9.86 -6.13 -0.73
C ASP A 56 8.81 -5.05 -1.01
N PHE A 57 8.16 -4.53 0.03
CA PHE A 57 7.24 -3.40 -0.14
C PHE A 57 7.96 -2.18 -0.69
N GLU A 58 9.11 -1.82 -0.13
CA GLU A 58 9.83 -0.63 -0.55
C GLU A 58 10.24 -0.70 -2.02
N ALA A 59 10.66 -1.86 -2.49
CA ALA A 59 10.99 -2.06 -3.90
C ALA A 59 9.76 -1.84 -4.80
N TRP A 60 8.62 -2.41 -4.41
CA TRP A 60 7.35 -2.20 -5.12
C TRP A 60 6.94 -0.74 -5.12
N PHE A 61 6.98 -0.08 -3.96
CA PHE A 61 6.57 1.30 -3.82
C PHE A 61 7.41 2.23 -4.70
N GLU A 62 8.72 2.11 -4.64
CA GLU A 62 9.64 2.99 -5.39
C GLU A 62 9.50 2.82 -6.90
N THR A 63 9.30 1.60 -7.38
CA THR A 63 9.28 1.32 -8.82
C THR A 63 7.92 1.49 -9.45
N SER A 64 6.83 1.29 -8.71
CA SER A 64 5.49 1.20 -9.29
C SER A 64 4.48 2.17 -8.71
N VAL A 65 4.51 2.40 -7.40
CA VAL A 65 3.49 3.20 -6.73
C VAL A 65 3.84 4.68 -6.74
N LYS A 66 5.04 5.02 -6.31
CA LYS A 66 5.50 6.40 -6.21
C LYS A 66 5.38 7.15 -7.55
N PRO A 67 5.78 6.56 -8.69
CA PRO A 67 5.61 7.24 -9.98
C PRO A 67 4.15 7.45 -10.37
N ALA A 68 3.22 6.69 -9.80
CA ALA A 68 1.78 6.81 -10.11
C ALA A 68 1.09 7.91 -9.31
N PHE A 69 1.72 8.44 -8.26
CA PHE A 69 1.16 9.57 -7.53
C PHE A 69 1.31 10.85 -8.34
N PRO A 70 0.28 11.70 -8.37
CA PRO A 70 0.38 12.97 -9.09
C PRO A 70 1.42 13.88 -8.42
N GLU A 71 2.20 14.57 -9.23
CA GLU A 71 3.17 15.55 -8.76
C GLU A 71 2.45 16.64 -7.96
N GLY A 72 2.96 16.93 -6.75
CA GLY A 72 2.35 17.91 -5.86
C GLY A 72 1.09 17.41 -5.16
N GLY A 73 0.69 16.17 -5.40
CA GLY A 73 -0.47 15.57 -4.74
C GLY A 73 -0.13 15.06 -3.35
N PRO A 74 -1.13 14.50 -2.63
CA PRO A 74 -0.90 13.97 -1.29
C PRO A 74 0.03 12.78 -1.32
N MET A 75 0.99 12.76 -0.39
CA MET A 75 1.92 11.66 -0.22
C MET A 75 1.51 10.83 0.99
N PRO A 76 1.65 9.50 0.94
CA PRO A 76 1.30 8.67 2.07
C PRO A 76 2.28 8.82 3.23
N SER A 77 1.75 8.71 4.45
CA SER A 77 2.54 8.52 5.65
C SER A 77 2.53 7.01 5.92
N ILE A 78 3.70 6.39 5.91
CA ILE A 78 3.83 4.93 5.92
C ILE A 78 4.46 4.45 7.21
N ALA A 79 3.88 3.42 7.81
CA ALA A 79 4.38 2.76 9.02
C ALA A 79 4.40 1.25 8.81
N PHE A 80 5.31 0.58 9.52
CA PHE A 80 5.46 -0.87 9.47
C PHE A 80 5.44 -1.45 10.87
N ASP A 81 4.76 -2.60 11.00
CA ASP A 81 4.79 -3.41 12.21
C ASP A 81 5.20 -4.82 11.84
N GLU A 82 6.11 -5.42 12.60
CA GLU A 82 6.48 -6.81 12.39
C GLU A 82 5.33 -7.71 12.82
N LEU A 83 5.09 -8.76 12.03
CA LEU A 83 4.04 -9.72 12.31
C LEU A 83 4.64 -11.03 12.78
N ASN A 84 4.10 -11.57 13.86
CA ASN A 84 4.48 -12.88 14.35
C ASN A 84 3.96 -14.00 13.43
N GLU A 85 2.80 -13.82 12.86
CA GLU A 85 2.13 -14.87 12.10
C GLU A 85 1.18 -14.26 11.08
N VAL A 86 1.10 -14.86 9.91
CA VAL A 86 0.11 -14.54 8.88
C VAL A 86 -0.61 -15.83 8.54
N VAL A 87 -1.91 -15.86 8.74
CA VAL A 87 -2.75 -17.00 8.37
C VAL A 87 -3.69 -16.56 7.26
N THR A 88 -3.67 -17.31 6.15
CA THR A 88 -4.55 -17.04 5.00
C THR A 88 -5.45 -18.26 4.75
N PRO A 89 -6.59 -18.05 4.03
CA PRO A 89 -7.48 -19.17 3.67
C PRO A 89 -6.79 -20.24 2.87
#